data_0ea9236c768351c61e031e6d57aa8615
#
_entry.id   0ea9236c768351c61e031e6d57aa8615
#
_cell.length_a   1.000
_cell.length_b   1.000
_cell.length_c   1.000
_cell.angle_alpha   90.00
_cell.angle_beta   90.00
_cell.angle_gamma   90.00
#
_symmetry.space_group_name_H-M   'P 1'
#
loop_
_entity.id
_entity.type
_entity.pdbx_description
1 polymer ?
#
loop_
_entity_poly.entity_id
_entity_poly.type
_entity_poly.pdbx_seq_one_letter_code
_entity_poly.pdbx_strand_id
1 'polypeptide(L)'
;HKAERGGGGAGKNRTGRGGENSILKVPIGTQVFEEDNKTLIFDFKEEAEEFVVAAGGRGGFGNTRFKSSTNRAPKKFTKGAKGEDFWIWLQLKTIADIGIIGLPNAGKSSLLAAITSATPKIANYKFTTLNPNLGVAVYDDKEITLADIPGLIEGAHTGIGLGIKFLKHIERCKTLIHLIDITEDNIENLYKQVRNELGKYSKNLLKKDELIVFNKIDLIDKSKLNEKKNKFSKKIKKKVLTISTFDKASIAKIKSKLIKYVS
;
A
#
# COMPACT_ATOMS: atom_id res chain seq x y z
N HIS A 1 20.81 11.39 -0.10
CA HIS A 1 20.72 12.06 1.21
C HIS A 1 22.07 12.00 1.91
N LYS A 2 22.43 13.04 2.65
CA LYS A 2 23.71 13.13 3.35
C LYS A 2 23.48 13.79 4.71
N ALA A 3 23.90 13.11 5.79
CA ALA A 3 23.85 13.67 7.12
C ALA A 3 24.92 14.78 7.29
N GLU A 4 24.70 15.66 8.24
CA GLU A 4 25.62 16.74 8.55
C GLU A 4 26.93 16.17 9.11
N ARG A 5 28.05 16.79 8.73
CA ARG A 5 29.34 16.43 9.27
C ARG A 5 29.52 17.08 10.66
N GLY A 6 29.92 16.29 11.63
CA GLY A 6 30.28 16.81 12.94
C GLY A 6 31.40 17.87 12.91
N GLY A 7 31.33 18.84 13.79
CA GLY A 7 32.32 19.89 13.96
C GLY A 7 33.62 19.38 14.58
N GLY A 8 34.73 20.02 14.22
CA GLY A 8 36.01 19.73 14.87
C GLY A 8 36.04 20.23 16.33
N GLY A 9 36.74 19.50 17.21
CA GLY A 9 37.04 19.99 18.55
C GLY A 9 37.95 21.23 18.54
N ALA A 10 37.92 22.00 19.60
CA ALA A 10 38.68 23.21 19.73
C ALA A 10 39.62 23.17 20.99
N GLY A 11 40.50 24.13 21.13
CA GLY A 11 41.33 24.28 22.30
C GLY A 11 40.53 24.41 23.60
N LYS A 12 41.18 24.32 24.75
CA LYS A 12 40.56 24.33 26.07
C LYS A 12 39.57 23.19 26.34
N ASN A 13 39.88 21.99 25.85
CA ASN A 13 39.12 20.78 26.08
C ASN A 13 37.66 20.80 25.53
N ARG A 14 37.40 21.55 24.45
CA ARG A 14 36.08 21.66 23.84
C ARG A 14 35.86 20.51 22.83
N THR A 15 34.82 19.75 23.05
CA THR A 15 34.35 18.75 22.10
C THR A 15 33.59 19.44 20.95
N GLY A 16 33.83 19.02 19.73
CA GLY A 16 33.05 19.50 18.57
C GLY A 16 31.58 19.06 18.65
N ARG A 17 30.71 19.85 18.03
CA ARG A 17 29.29 19.53 17.91
C ARG A 17 29.10 18.22 17.06
N GLY A 18 28.22 17.33 17.49
CA GLY A 18 27.75 16.23 16.64
C GLY A 18 27.01 16.75 15.40
N GLY A 19 27.13 16.07 14.27
CA GLY A 19 26.31 16.37 13.10
C GLY A 19 24.86 15.96 13.35
N GLU A 20 23.92 16.64 12.69
CA GLU A 20 22.50 16.31 12.75
C GLU A 20 22.19 15.10 11.87
N ASN A 21 21.18 14.31 12.29
CA ASN A 21 20.69 13.19 11.51
C ASN A 21 19.97 13.71 10.27
N SER A 22 20.17 13.03 9.14
CA SER A 22 19.37 13.25 7.94
C SER A 22 18.15 12.34 7.98
N ILE A 23 16.96 12.91 8.16
CA ILE A 23 15.69 12.16 8.22
C ILE A 23 15.02 12.21 6.88
N LEU A 24 14.73 11.04 6.31
CA LEU A 24 13.92 10.87 5.11
C LEU A 24 12.54 10.35 5.51
N LYS A 25 11.52 11.19 5.32
CA LYS A 25 10.12 10.79 5.57
C LYS A 25 9.60 10.00 4.40
N VAL A 26 9.04 8.85 4.68
CA VAL A 26 8.44 7.95 3.69
C VAL A 26 7.02 7.56 4.11
N PRO A 27 6.09 7.30 3.17
CA PRO A 27 4.76 6.84 3.51
C PRO A 27 4.78 5.38 4.02
N ILE A 28 3.75 5.01 4.78
CA ILE A 28 3.52 3.63 5.23
C ILE A 28 3.46 2.70 4.01
N GLY A 29 4.03 1.51 4.13
CA GLY A 29 4.13 0.54 3.03
C GLY A 29 5.37 0.73 2.16
N THR A 30 6.26 1.67 2.51
CA THR A 30 7.58 1.76 1.87
C THR A 30 8.45 0.61 2.34
N GLN A 31 9.08 -0.07 1.40
CA GLN A 31 10.09 -1.09 1.65
C GLN A 31 11.47 -0.57 1.28
N VAL A 32 12.44 -0.89 2.11
CA VAL A 32 13.86 -0.57 1.91
C VAL A 32 14.58 -1.83 1.45
N PHE A 33 15.24 -1.76 0.32
CA PHE A 33 16.05 -2.86 -0.22
C PHE A 33 17.51 -2.45 -0.32
N GLU A 34 18.40 -3.44 -0.31
CA GLU A 34 19.80 -3.25 -0.61
C GLU A 34 20.03 -2.79 -2.05
N GLU A 35 21.29 -2.52 -2.39
CA GLU A 35 21.72 -2.10 -3.74
C GLU A 35 21.30 -3.09 -4.83
N ASP A 36 21.22 -4.38 -4.52
CA ASP A 36 20.78 -5.45 -5.41
C ASP A 36 19.28 -5.37 -5.79
N ASN A 37 18.51 -4.50 -5.12
CA ASN A 37 17.06 -4.33 -5.30
C ASN A 37 16.25 -5.63 -5.10
N LYS A 38 16.80 -6.58 -4.36
CA LYS A 38 16.18 -7.90 -4.06
C LYS A 38 16.14 -8.19 -2.57
N THR A 39 17.24 -7.89 -1.87
CA THR A 39 17.35 -8.15 -0.43
C THR A 39 16.59 -7.09 0.35
N LEU A 40 15.50 -7.49 1.03
CA LEU A 40 14.69 -6.59 1.84
C LEU A 40 15.40 -6.32 3.16
N ILE A 41 15.68 -5.05 3.44
CA ILE A 41 16.26 -4.59 4.72
C ILE A 41 15.15 -4.27 5.72
N PHE A 42 14.14 -3.49 5.31
CA PHE A 42 13.07 -3.04 6.19
C PHE A 42 11.75 -2.81 5.45
N ASP A 43 10.61 -2.96 6.14
CA ASP A 43 9.25 -2.77 5.60
C ASP A 43 8.44 -1.93 6.60
N PHE A 44 8.18 -0.65 6.27
CA PHE A 44 7.40 0.26 7.10
C PHE A 44 5.92 -0.13 7.06
N LYS A 45 5.40 -0.70 8.14
CA LYS A 45 4.02 -1.21 8.25
C LYS A 45 3.12 -0.34 9.10
N GLU A 46 3.71 0.40 10.04
CA GLU A 46 2.99 1.20 11.02
C GLU A 46 3.38 2.68 10.91
N GLU A 47 2.55 3.54 11.47
CA GLU A 47 2.82 4.97 11.53
C GLU A 47 3.91 5.26 12.57
N ALA A 48 4.75 6.26 12.29
CA ALA A 48 5.87 6.68 13.12
C ALA A 48 6.97 5.61 13.36
N GLU A 49 7.03 4.53 12.58
CA GLU A 49 8.21 3.64 12.59
C GLU A 49 9.45 4.39 12.11
N GLU A 50 10.55 4.20 12.82
CA GLU A 50 11.87 4.74 12.47
C GLU A 50 12.86 3.61 12.23
N PHE A 51 13.66 3.74 11.19
CA PHE A 51 14.71 2.78 10.87
C PHE A 51 16.01 3.51 10.52
N VAL A 52 17.10 3.14 11.19
CA VAL A 52 18.42 3.70 10.92
C VAL A 52 19.08 2.90 9.81
N VAL A 53 19.15 3.50 8.61
CA VAL A 53 19.73 2.85 7.42
C VAL A 53 21.25 2.84 7.49
N ALA A 54 21.86 3.94 7.90
CA ALA A 54 23.30 4.13 7.93
C ALA A 54 23.74 4.86 9.21
N ALA A 55 24.75 4.37 9.86
CA ALA A 55 25.28 4.97 11.07
C ALA A 55 26.37 6.00 10.76
N GLY A 56 26.35 7.11 11.50
CA GLY A 56 27.40 8.10 11.44
C GLY A 56 28.71 7.60 12.06
N GLY A 57 29.83 8.08 11.54
CA GLY A 57 31.15 7.76 12.11
C GLY A 57 31.38 8.39 13.47
N ARG A 58 32.07 7.70 14.34
CA ARG A 58 32.46 8.23 15.67
C ARG A 58 33.48 9.34 15.53
N GLY A 59 33.35 10.40 16.35
CA GLY A 59 34.33 11.45 16.47
C GLY A 59 35.69 10.90 16.96
N GLY A 60 36.78 11.52 16.49
CA GLY A 60 38.13 11.21 16.98
C GLY A 60 38.40 11.78 18.38
N PHE A 61 39.41 11.24 19.01
CA PHE A 61 39.87 11.71 20.31
C PHE A 61 40.90 12.82 20.13
N GLY A 62 40.70 13.93 20.85
CA GLY A 62 41.66 15.00 20.93
C GLY A 62 42.90 14.61 21.76
N ASN A 63 43.95 15.40 21.63
CA ASN A 63 45.25 15.15 22.28
C ASN A 63 45.18 15.00 23.78
N THR A 64 44.26 15.67 24.47
CA THR A 64 44.07 15.59 25.91
C THR A 64 43.84 14.17 26.42
N ARG A 65 43.22 13.29 25.62
CA ARG A 65 42.99 11.88 25.96
C ARG A 65 44.27 11.04 26.00
N PHE A 66 45.36 11.54 25.42
CA PHE A 66 46.67 10.89 25.37
C PHE A 66 47.67 11.45 26.38
N LYS A 67 47.18 12.26 27.35
CA LYS A 67 47.95 12.79 28.44
C LYS A 67 48.36 11.70 29.41
N SER A 68 49.65 11.66 29.78
CA SER A 68 50.20 10.72 30.76
C SER A 68 51.15 11.45 31.70
N SER A 69 51.62 10.74 32.74
CA SER A 69 52.62 11.27 33.69
C SER A 69 53.92 11.69 33.01
N THR A 70 54.31 10.95 31.98
CA THR A 70 55.53 11.17 31.19
C THR A 70 55.35 12.12 30.01
N ASN A 71 54.13 12.25 29.50
CA ASN A 71 53.82 13.15 28.39
C ASN A 71 52.61 14.06 28.73
N ARG A 72 52.92 15.20 29.33
CA ARG A 72 51.90 16.17 29.80
C ARG A 72 51.29 17.01 28.68
N ALA A 73 51.94 17.12 27.52
CA ALA A 73 51.48 17.90 26.36
C ALA A 73 51.53 17.08 25.06
N PRO A 74 50.72 16.01 24.93
CA PRO A 74 50.76 15.15 23.74
C PRO A 74 50.27 15.88 22.48
N LYS A 75 50.96 15.67 21.37
CA LYS A 75 50.56 16.13 20.05
C LYS A 75 49.71 15.08 19.32
N LYS A 76 49.61 13.87 19.88
CA LYS A 76 48.85 12.74 19.29
C LYS A 76 47.36 13.00 19.45
N PHE A 77 46.63 12.76 18.36
CA PHE A 77 45.17 12.75 18.30
C PHE A 77 44.71 11.64 17.34
N THR A 78 43.44 11.19 17.38
CA THR A 78 42.89 10.29 16.40
C THR A 78 41.92 11.03 15.51
N LYS A 79 41.95 10.70 14.21
CA LYS A 79 40.90 11.15 13.29
C LYS A 79 39.59 10.45 13.62
N GLY A 80 38.45 11.10 13.34
CA GLY A 80 37.13 10.44 13.40
C GLY A 80 37.02 9.29 12.40
N ALA A 81 36.18 8.33 12.73
CA ALA A 81 35.85 7.25 11.84
C ALA A 81 34.95 7.75 10.67
N LYS A 82 35.05 7.12 9.51
CA LYS A 82 34.10 7.36 8.40
C LYS A 82 32.74 6.75 8.81
N GLY A 83 31.66 7.44 8.49
CA GLY A 83 30.30 6.88 8.59
C GLY A 83 30.04 5.87 7.48
N GLU A 84 28.95 5.16 7.63
CA GLU A 84 28.44 4.23 6.61
C GLU A 84 27.89 5.00 5.41
N ASP A 85 28.03 4.44 4.21
CA ASP A 85 27.63 5.03 2.94
C ASP A 85 27.33 3.90 1.95
N PHE A 86 26.07 3.79 1.55
CA PHE A 86 25.62 2.77 0.60
C PHE A 86 24.34 3.20 -0.13
N TRP A 87 24.09 2.54 -1.24
CA TRP A 87 22.88 2.72 -2.02
C TRP A 87 21.76 1.83 -1.51
N ILE A 88 20.56 2.38 -1.46
CA ILE A 88 19.33 1.66 -1.12
C ILE A 88 18.27 1.93 -2.17
N TRP A 89 17.36 0.97 -2.35
CA TRP A 89 16.15 1.15 -3.11
C TRP A 89 14.96 1.34 -2.18
N LEU A 90 14.15 2.37 -2.45
CA LEU A 90 12.88 2.59 -1.77
C LEU A 90 11.75 2.22 -2.72
N GLN A 91 10.96 1.24 -2.35
CA GLN A 91 9.79 0.79 -3.11
C GLN A 91 8.53 1.02 -2.29
N LEU A 92 7.65 1.89 -2.79
CA LEU A 92 6.33 2.06 -2.19
C LEU A 92 5.40 0.94 -2.68
N LYS A 93 4.90 0.13 -1.77
CA LYS A 93 4.04 -1.01 -2.09
C LYS A 93 2.54 -0.75 -1.87
N THR A 94 2.18 0.33 -1.21
CA THR A 94 0.77 0.69 -0.99
C THR A 94 0.24 1.35 -2.25
N ILE A 95 -0.72 0.71 -2.92
CA ILE A 95 -1.38 1.31 -4.08
C ILE A 95 -2.73 1.88 -3.68
N ALA A 96 -3.48 1.20 -2.80
CA ALA A 96 -4.79 1.64 -2.36
C ALA A 96 -5.19 0.98 -1.04
N ASP A 97 -6.07 1.64 -0.28
CA ASP A 97 -6.71 1.06 0.91
C ASP A 97 -7.69 -0.02 0.52
N ILE A 98 -8.41 0.17 -0.60
CA ILE A 98 -9.47 -0.71 -1.07
C ILE A 98 -9.20 -1.13 -2.52
N GLY A 99 -9.18 -2.44 -2.75
CA GLY A 99 -9.14 -3.02 -4.10
C GLY A 99 -10.54 -3.37 -4.61
N ILE A 100 -10.89 -2.94 -5.82
CA ILE A 100 -12.15 -3.33 -6.47
C ILE A 100 -11.87 -4.51 -7.39
N ILE A 101 -12.52 -5.64 -7.11
CA ILE A 101 -12.41 -6.89 -7.86
C ILE A 101 -13.77 -7.27 -8.46
N GLY A 102 -13.76 -8.09 -9.48
CA GLY A 102 -14.98 -8.58 -10.14
C GLY A 102 -14.74 -8.86 -11.61
N LEU A 103 -15.71 -9.52 -12.24
CA LEU A 103 -15.67 -9.88 -13.65
C LEU A 103 -15.60 -8.65 -14.58
N PRO A 104 -15.19 -8.81 -15.84
CA PRO A 104 -15.36 -7.77 -16.84
C PRO A 104 -16.81 -7.29 -16.88
N ASN A 105 -17.03 -6.03 -17.16
CA ASN A 105 -18.36 -5.40 -17.27
C ASN A 105 -19.21 -5.38 -15.97
N ALA A 106 -18.71 -5.83 -14.82
CA ALA A 106 -19.42 -5.70 -13.54
C ALA A 106 -19.60 -4.23 -13.09
N GLY A 107 -18.94 -3.28 -13.76
CA GLY A 107 -19.03 -1.85 -13.48
C GLY A 107 -17.98 -1.32 -12.51
N LYS A 108 -16.81 -1.98 -12.43
CA LYS A 108 -15.71 -1.57 -11.51
C LYS A 108 -15.25 -0.13 -11.73
N SER A 109 -14.90 0.22 -12.96
CA SER A 109 -14.44 1.57 -13.30
C SER A 109 -15.54 2.61 -13.15
N SER A 110 -16.81 2.23 -13.43
CA SER A 110 -17.97 3.10 -13.17
C SER A 110 -18.17 3.34 -11.68
N LEU A 111 -18.01 2.31 -10.85
CA LEU A 111 -18.07 2.43 -9.39
C LEU A 111 -16.94 3.32 -8.87
N LEU A 112 -15.73 3.11 -9.35
CA LEU A 112 -14.58 3.96 -8.99
C LEU A 112 -14.88 5.42 -9.31
N ALA A 113 -15.31 5.72 -10.53
CA ALA A 113 -15.67 7.09 -10.95
C ALA A 113 -16.82 7.70 -10.11
N ALA A 114 -17.82 6.90 -9.74
CA ALA A 114 -18.94 7.37 -8.92
C ALA A 114 -18.57 7.62 -7.45
N ILE A 115 -17.62 6.86 -6.91
CA ILE A 115 -17.18 7.00 -5.50
C ILE A 115 -16.18 8.16 -5.36
N THR A 116 -15.29 8.35 -6.32
CA THR A 116 -14.21 9.32 -6.22
C THR A 116 -14.69 10.77 -6.38
N SER A 117 -14.03 11.67 -5.67
CA SER A 117 -14.36 13.10 -5.70
C SER A 117 -13.73 13.85 -6.88
N ALA A 118 -12.77 13.24 -7.54
CA ALA A 118 -12.08 13.75 -8.72
C ALA A 118 -12.04 12.67 -9.80
N THR A 119 -11.77 13.06 -11.04
CA THR A 119 -11.57 12.09 -12.14
C THR A 119 -10.48 11.09 -11.76
N PRO A 120 -10.77 9.77 -11.82
CA PRO A 120 -9.77 8.76 -11.53
C PRO A 120 -8.53 8.97 -12.39
N LYS A 121 -7.36 8.95 -11.76
CA LYS A 121 -6.09 9.08 -12.48
C LYS A 121 -5.56 7.71 -12.84
N ILE A 122 -5.20 7.53 -14.11
CA ILE A 122 -4.43 6.38 -14.55
C ILE A 122 -3.01 6.55 -13.99
N ALA A 123 -2.62 5.66 -13.10
CA ALA A 123 -1.29 5.71 -12.53
C ALA A 123 -0.35 4.82 -13.34
N ASN A 124 0.62 5.45 -14.01
CA ASN A 124 1.68 4.74 -14.73
C ASN A 124 2.77 4.30 -13.75
N TYR A 125 2.60 3.13 -13.17
CA TYR A 125 3.68 2.52 -12.40
C TYR A 125 4.63 1.77 -13.35
N LYS A 126 5.92 2.15 -13.35
CA LYS A 126 6.97 1.54 -14.21
C LYS A 126 7.10 0.01 -14.08
N PHE A 127 6.47 -0.56 -13.07
CA PHE A 127 6.51 -2.00 -12.76
C PHE A 127 5.17 -2.72 -13.02
N THR A 128 4.16 -2.03 -13.58
CA THR A 128 2.88 -2.63 -13.98
C THR A 128 2.71 -2.50 -15.47
N THR A 129 2.36 -3.58 -16.12
CA THR A 129 1.99 -3.60 -17.53
C THR A 129 0.51 -3.29 -17.76
N LEU A 130 -0.30 -3.39 -16.69
CA LEU A 130 -1.66 -2.90 -16.65
C LEU A 130 -1.69 -1.70 -15.70
N ASN A 131 -2.15 -0.57 -16.20
CA ASN A 131 -2.26 0.65 -15.41
C ASN A 131 -3.55 0.60 -14.58
N PRO A 132 -3.46 0.52 -13.24
CA PRO A 132 -4.65 0.59 -12.41
C PRO A 132 -5.26 1.97 -12.48
N ASN A 133 -6.58 2.03 -12.50
CA ASN A 133 -7.28 3.28 -12.27
C ASN A 133 -7.35 3.52 -10.76
N LEU A 134 -6.71 4.57 -10.30
CA LEU A 134 -6.77 4.99 -8.90
C LEU A 134 -7.74 6.13 -8.71
N GLY A 135 -8.45 6.09 -7.61
CA GLY A 135 -9.33 7.17 -7.21
C GLY A 135 -9.26 7.42 -5.71
N VAL A 136 -9.41 8.67 -5.32
CA VAL A 136 -9.48 9.09 -3.93
C VAL A 136 -10.90 9.50 -3.62
N ALA A 137 -11.49 8.87 -2.63
CA ALA A 137 -12.79 9.26 -2.08
C ALA A 137 -12.56 10.02 -0.77
N VAL A 138 -13.16 11.18 -0.65
CA VAL A 138 -13.15 11.98 0.59
C VAL A 138 -14.51 11.87 1.26
N TYR A 139 -14.53 11.54 2.53
CA TYR A 139 -15.75 11.48 3.34
C TYR A 139 -15.40 11.72 4.81
N ASP A 140 -16.11 12.65 5.47
CA ASP A 140 -15.87 13.07 6.86
C ASP A 140 -14.39 13.36 7.15
N ASP A 141 -13.75 14.17 6.30
CA ASP A 141 -12.33 14.56 6.37
C ASP A 141 -11.31 13.39 6.31
N LYS A 142 -11.79 12.19 5.96
CA LYS A 142 -10.93 11.02 5.70
C LYS A 142 -10.80 10.77 4.21
N GLU A 143 -9.57 10.54 3.79
CA GLU A 143 -9.26 10.12 2.43
C GLU A 143 -9.13 8.61 2.37
N ILE A 144 -9.77 8.00 1.38
CA ILE A 144 -9.70 6.57 1.10
C ILE A 144 -9.25 6.39 -0.34
N THR A 145 -8.16 5.71 -0.54
CA THR A 145 -7.66 5.38 -1.87
C THR A 145 -8.27 4.06 -2.36
N LEU A 146 -8.87 4.10 -3.54
CA LEU A 146 -9.44 2.92 -4.21
C LEU A 146 -8.66 2.61 -5.49
N ALA A 147 -8.49 1.32 -5.77
CA ALA A 147 -7.89 0.85 -7.02
C ALA A 147 -8.87 -0.06 -7.77
N ASP A 148 -9.18 0.29 -9.02
CA ASP A 148 -9.83 -0.63 -9.96
C ASP A 148 -8.78 -1.59 -10.53
N ILE A 149 -9.07 -2.88 -10.42
CA ILE A 149 -8.16 -3.96 -10.79
C ILE A 149 -8.64 -4.56 -12.12
N PRO A 150 -8.12 -4.08 -13.25
CA PRO A 150 -8.47 -4.65 -14.55
C PRO A 150 -7.83 -6.04 -14.72
N GLY A 151 -8.53 -6.94 -15.41
CA GLY A 151 -7.93 -8.16 -15.93
C GLY A 151 -7.71 -9.31 -14.96
N LEU A 152 -8.48 -9.42 -13.86
CA LEU A 152 -8.38 -10.55 -12.92
C LEU A 152 -8.76 -11.91 -13.56
N ILE A 153 -9.42 -11.96 -14.74
CA ILE A 153 -10.11 -13.16 -15.22
C ILE A 153 -9.68 -13.64 -16.61
N GLU A 154 -9.03 -12.83 -17.42
CA GLU A 154 -8.54 -13.28 -18.72
C GLU A 154 -7.04 -13.57 -18.68
N GLY A 155 -6.66 -14.82 -18.38
CA GLY A 155 -5.31 -15.31 -18.58
C GLY A 155 -4.30 -15.05 -17.46
N ALA A 156 -4.72 -14.68 -16.26
CA ALA A 156 -3.79 -14.47 -15.12
C ALA A 156 -3.00 -15.75 -14.76
N HIS A 157 -3.47 -16.92 -15.15
CA HIS A 157 -2.83 -18.22 -14.92
C HIS A 157 -2.02 -18.74 -16.13
N THR A 158 -2.07 -18.11 -17.29
CA THR A 158 -1.38 -18.59 -18.51
C THR A 158 0.07 -18.15 -18.64
N GLY A 159 0.69 -17.71 -17.56
CA GLY A 159 2.16 -17.53 -17.54
C GLY A 159 2.71 -16.27 -18.21
N ILE A 160 1.89 -15.44 -18.81
CA ILE A 160 2.30 -14.12 -19.28
C ILE A 160 2.36 -13.19 -18.07
N GLY A 161 3.53 -12.99 -17.51
CA GLY A 161 3.86 -12.36 -16.22
C GLY A 161 3.26 -10.99 -15.84
N LEU A 162 2.16 -10.61 -16.44
CA LEU A 162 1.46 -9.34 -16.34
C LEU A 162 0.57 -9.22 -15.09
N GLY A 163 -0.17 -10.28 -14.75
CA GLY A 163 -1.10 -10.28 -13.63
C GLY A 163 -0.42 -10.45 -12.27
N ILE A 164 0.69 -11.19 -12.20
CA ILE A 164 1.35 -11.57 -10.94
C ILE A 164 1.95 -10.36 -10.21
N LYS A 165 2.59 -9.44 -10.93
CA LYS A 165 3.17 -8.24 -10.32
C LYS A 165 2.10 -7.33 -9.72
N PHE A 166 0.95 -7.23 -10.38
CA PHE A 166 -0.14 -6.38 -9.94
C PHE A 166 -0.91 -6.99 -8.75
N LEU A 167 -1.10 -8.30 -8.70
CA LEU A 167 -1.73 -8.99 -7.58
C LEU A 167 -0.94 -8.85 -6.26
N LYS A 168 0.39 -8.68 -6.33
CA LYS A 168 1.21 -8.30 -5.15
C LYS A 168 0.77 -6.98 -4.53
N HIS A 169 0.26 -6.07 -5.32
CA HIS A 169 -0.22 -4.77 -4.83
C HIS A 169 -1.58 -4.87 -4.15
N ILE A 170 -2.44 -5.80 -4.61
CA ILE A 170 -3.73 -6.08 -3.98
C ILE A 170 -3.56 -6.74 -2.61
N GLU A 171 -2.51 -7.52 -2.43
CA GLU A 171 -2.19 -8.11 -1.13
C GLU A 171 -2.04 -7.06 -0.02
N ARG A 172 -1.82 -5.80 -0.38
CA ARG A 172 -1.64 -4.71 0.58
C ARG A 172 -2.86 -3.81 0.74
N CYS A 173 -3.90 -3.97 -0.08
CA CYS A 173 -5.18 -3.34 0.21
C CYS A 173 -5.70 -3.88 1.55
N LYS A 174 -6.25 -3.02 2.40
CA LYS A 174 -6.85 -3.44 3.67
C LYS A 174 -8.09 -4.31 3.43
N THR A 175 -8.92 -3.91 2.46
CA THR A 175 -10.22 -4.53 2.16
C THR A 175 -10.42 -4.68 0.67
N LEU A 176 -11.21 -5.66 0.26
CA LEU A 176 -11.61 -5.86 -1.13
C LEU A 176 -13.11 -5.57 -1.31
N ILE A 177 -13.46 -4.85 -2.37
CA ILE A 177 -14.84 -4.76 -2.86
C ILE A 177 -14.99 -5.77 -3.98
N HIS A 178 -15.81 -6.79 -3.76
CA HIS A 178 -16.16 -7.74 -4.80
C HIS A 178 -17.46 -7.31 -5.49
N LEU A 179 -17.30 -6.72 -6.66
CA LEU A 179 -18.41 -6.20 -7.44
C LEU A 179 -18.96 -7.29 -8.38
N ILE A 180 -20.27 -7.53 -8.30
CA ILE A 180 -20.96 -8.55 -9.08
C ILE A 180 -22.13 -7.92 -9.81
N ASP A 181 -22.26 -8.20 -11.09
CA ASP A 181 -23.42 -7.83 -11.88
C ASP A 181 -24.61 -8.68 -11.48
N ILE A 182 -25.69 -8.03 -10.98
CA ILE A 182 -26.89 -8.73 -10.52
C ILE A 182 -27.74 -9.27 -11.68
N THR A 183 -27.53 -8.76 -12.90
CA THR A 183 -28.27 -9.20 -14.09
C THR A 183 -27.89 -10.60 -14.53
N GLU A 184 -26.69 -11.06 -14.16
CA GLU A 184 -26.19 -12.39 -14.48
C GLU A 184 -27.02 -13.51 -13.81
N ASP A 185 -27.09 -14.66 -14.49
CA ASP A 185 -27.91 -15.78 -14.00
C ASP A 185 -27.23 -16.58 -12.89
N ASN A 186 -25.93 -16.83 -12.99
CA ASN A 186 -25.17 -17.69 -12.09
C ASN A 186 -24.23 -16.94 -11.15
N ILE A 187 -24.75 -15.96 -10.40
CA ILE A 187 -24.00 -15.07 -9.52
C ILE A 187 -23.07 -15.82 -8.56
N GLU A 188 -23.52 -16.97 -8.05
CA GLU A 188 -22.74 -17.78 -7.10
C GLU A 188 -21.52 -18.42 -7.74
N ASN A 189 -21.64 -18.88 -8.99
CA ASN A 189 -20.50 -19.43 -9.73
C ASN A 189 -19.49 -18.35 -10.10
N LEU A 190 -19.98 -17.19 -10.52
CA LEU A 190 -19.15 -16.02 -10.83
C LEU A 190 -18.35 -15.57 -9.59
N TYR A 191 -19.00 -15.50 -8.43
CA TYR A 191 -18.33 -15.23 -7.15
C TYR A 191 -17.23 -16.24 -6.86
N LYS A 192 -17.54 -17.54 -6.99
CA LYS A 192 -16.56 -18.61 -6.75
C LYS A 192 -15.41 -18.58 -7.74
N GLN A 193 -15.67 -18.27 -9.00
CA GLN A 193 -14.64 -18.14 -10.02
C GLN A 193 -13.60 -17.09 -9.64
N VAL A 194 -14.04 -15.87 -9.31
CA VAL A 194 -13.14 -14.80 -8.86
C VAL A 194 -12.36 -15.20 -7.60
N ARG A 195 -13.03 -15.82 -6.62
CA ARG A 195 -12.37 -16.28 -5.39
C ARG A 195 -11.33 -17.37 -5.65
N ASN A 196 -11.62 -18.30 -6.56
CA ASN A 196 -10.68 -19.34 -6.94
C ASN A 196 -9.44 -18.77 -7.64
N GLU A 197 -9.60 -17.78 -8.51
CA GLU A 197 -8.47 -17.10 -9.16
C GLU A 197 -7.60 -16.35 -8.14
N LEU A 198 -8.19 -15.60 -7.22
CA LEU A 198 -7.47 -14.99 -6.12
C LEU A 198 -6.70 -16.02 -5.30
N GLY A 199 -7.33 -17.17 -5.03
CA GLY A 199 -6.72 -18.25 -4.25
C GLY A 199 -5.56 -18.95 -4.93
N LYS A 200 -5.62 -19.11 -6.26
CA LYS A 200 -4.51 -19.63 -7.07
C LYS A 200 -3.28 -18.73 -6.99
N TYR A 201 -3.51 -17.42 -6.86
CA TYR A 201 -2.44 -16.45 -6.76
C TYR A 201 -1.86 -16.36 -5.34
N SER A 202 -2.71 -16.13 -4.33
CA SER A 202 -2.28 -16.03 -2.93
C SER A 202 -3.41 -16.41 -1.97
N LYS A 203 -3.08 -17.31 -1.04
CA LYS A 203 -4.00 -17.67 0.05
C LYS A 203 -4.29 -16.48 0.98
N ASN A 204 -3.39 -15.49 1.05
CA ASN A 204 -3.57 -14.30 1.88
C ASN A 204 -4.71 -13.42 1.36
N LEU A 205 -4.91 -13.33 0.05
CA LEU A 205 -6.03 -12.60 -0.55
C LEU A 205 -7.39 -13.19 -0.16
N LEU A 206 -7.47 -14.49 0.04
CA LEU A 206 -8.70 -15.15 0.49
C LEU A 206 -9.07 -14.83 1.94
N LYS A 207 -8.09 -14.45 2.75
CA LYS A 207 -8.29 -14.11 4.19
C LYS A 207 -8.67 -12.64 4.41
N LYS A 208 -8.54 -11.80 3.38
CA LYS A 208 -8.87 -10.37 3.49
C LYS A 208 -10.35 -10.14 3.72
N ASP A 209 -10.65 -9.05 4.41
CA ASP A 209 -12.01 -8.55 4.52
C ASP A 209 -12.56 -8.23 3.13
N GLU A 210 -13.77 -8.72 2.88
CA GLU A 210 -14.42 -8.63 1.58
C GLU A 210 -15.81 -8.07 1.73
N LEU A 211 -16.07 -6.97 1.04
CA LEU A 211 -17.39 -6.37 0.90
C LEU A 211 -18.01 -6.81 -0.42
N ILE A 212 -19.03 -7.66 -0.37
CA ILE A 212 -19.72 -8.13 -1.58
C ILE A 212 -20.78 -7.11 -1.96
N VAL A 213 -20.75 -6.67 -3.21
CA VAL A 213 -21.62 -5.62 -3.74
C VAL A 213 -22.26 -6.08 -5.04
N PHE A 214 -23.58 -6.14 -5.06
CA PHE A 214 -24.36 -6.33 -6.29
C PHE A 214 -24.61 -4.99 -6.95
N ASN A 215 -24.15 -4.86 -8.17
CA ASN A 215 -24.32 -3.67 -9.00
C ASN A 215 -25.42 -3.85 -10.04
N LYS A 216 -25.82 -2.76 -10.68
CA LYS A 216 -26.84 -2.69 -11.74
C LYS A 216 -28.25 -3.10 -11.28
N ILE A 217 -28.58 -2.75 -10.03
CA ILE A 217 -29.92 -3.06 -9.49
C ILE A 217 -31.05 -2.28 -10.21
N ASP A 218 -30.72 -1.25 -10.94
CA ASP A 218 -31.61 -0.48 -11.80
C ASP A 218 -32.13 -1.30 -13.00
N LEU A 219 -31.47 -2.38 -13.37
CA LEU A 219 -31.82 -3.22 -14.53
C LEU A 219 -32.70 -4.43 -14.16
N ILE A 220 -33.05 -4.61 -12.86
CA ILE A 220 -33.88 -5.76 -12.45
C ILE A 220 -35.00 -5.33 -11.48
N ASP A 221 -36.08 -6.09 -11.46
CA ASP A 221 -37.20 -5.86 -10.56
C ASP A 221 -36.84 -6.14 -9.10
N LYS A 222 -37.45 -5.37 -8.18
CA LYS A 222 -37.23 -5.51 -6.72
C LYS A 222 -37.49 -6.93 -6.19
N SER A 223 -38.47 -7.63 -6.76
CA SER A 223 -38.79 -9.01 -6.38
C SER A 223 -37.64 -9.96 -6.72
N LYS A 224 -37.15 -9.92 -7.96
CA LYS A 224 -36.01 -10.72 -8.44
C LYS A 224 -34.71 -10.36 -7.71
N LEU A 225 -34.49 -9.07 -7.41
CA LEU A 225 -33.36 -8.62 -6.61
C LEU A 225 -33.33 -9.27 -5.23
N ASN A 226 -34.48 -9.25 -4.52
CA ASN A 226 -34.60 -9.84 -3.19
C ASN A 226 -34.42 -11.36 -3.22
N GLU A 227 -34.96 -12.04 -4.21
CA GLU A 227 -34.80 -13.47 -4.40
C GLU A 227 -33.32 -13.85 -4.60
N LYS A 228 -32.65 -13.26 -5.61
CA LYS A 228 -31.23 -13.49 -5.90
C LYS A 228 -30.35 -13.17 -4.69
N LYS A 229 -30.59 -12.05 -4.01
CA LYS A 229 -29.85 -11.64 -2.81
C LYS A 229 -30.01 -12.64 -1.66
N ASN A 230 -31.24 -13.09 -1.38
CA ASN A 230 -31.50 -14.03 -0.31
C ASN A 230 -30.91 -15.41 -0.59
N LYS A 231 -31.03 -15.90 -1.83
CA LYS A 231 -30.43 -17.15 -2.30
C LYS A 231 -28.92 -17.13 -2.14
N PHE A 232 -28.27 -16.08 -2.61
CA PHE A 232 -26.82 -15.89 -2.50
C PHE A 232 -26.36 -15.81 -1.03
N SER A 233 -27.02 -14.96 -0.22
CA SER A 233 -26.65 -14.77 1.18
C SER A 233 -26.79 -16.03 2.03
N LYS A 234 -27.83 -16.84 1.75
CA LYS A 234 -28.02 -18.16 2.40
C LYS A 234 -26.88 -19.12 2.06
N LYS A 235 -26.46 -19.16 0.77
CA LYS A 235 -25.47 -20.12 0.27
C LYS A 235 -24.02 -19.73 0.65
N ILE A 236 -23.70 -18.45 0.57
CA ILE A 236 -22.34 -17.94 0.84
C ILE A 236 -22.16 -17.53 2.31
N LYS A 237 -23.24 -17.39 3.08
CA LYS A 237 -23.26 -16.94 4.50
C LYS A 237 -22.58 -15.59 4.72
N LYS A 238 -22.66 -14.68 3.74
CA LYS A 238 -22.13 -13.32 3.79
C LYS A 238 -23.21 -12.28 3.51
N LYS A 239 -23.07 -11.10 4.14
CA LYS A 239 -23.93 -9.94 3.87
C LYS A 239 -23.56 -9.33 2.52
N VAL A 240 -24.58 -8.94 1.76
CA VAL A 240 -24.42 -8.34 0.44
C VAL A 240 -25.03 -6.95 0.44
N LEU A 241 -24.29 -5.99 -0.10
CA LEU A 241 -24.80 -4.67 -0.44
C LEU A 241 -25.36 -4.68 -1.86
N THR A 242 -26.32 -3.80 -2.10
CA THR A 242 -26.93 -3.63 -3.40
C THR A 242 -26.84 -2.17 -3.81
N ILE A 243 -26.35 -1.89 -5.01
CA ILE A 243 -26.17 -0.54 -5.53
C ILE A 243 -26.56 -0.44 -7.00
N SER A 244 -26.83 0.79 -7.42
CA SER A 244 -26.67 1.21 -8.81
C SER A 244 -25.61 2.32 -8.84
N THR A 245 -24.66 2.21 -9.75
CA THR A 245 -23.64 3.25 -9.97
C THR A 245 -24.24 4.56 -10.45
N PHE A 246 -25.47 4.55 -10.95
CA PHE A 246 -26.22 5.73 -11.40
C PHE A 246 -27.04 6.37 -10.27
N ASP A 247 -27.25 5.67 -9.14
CA ASP A 247 -28.03 6.18 -8.02
C ASP A 247 -27.11 6.77 -6.92
N LYS A 248 -27.20 8.11 -6.75
CA LYS A 248 -26.42 8.85 -5.76
C LYS A 248 -26.63 8.37 -4.33
N ALA A 249 -27.85 7.94 -3.96
CA ALA A 249 -28.15 7.45 -2.62
C ALA A 249 -27.45 6.11 -2.35
N SER A 250 -27.40 5.20 -3.33
CA SER A 250 -26.65 3.96 -3.27
C SER A 250 -25.14 4.22 -3.09
N ILE A 251 -24.59 5.19 -3.82
CA ILE A 251 -23.18 5.56 -3.73
C ILE A 251 -22.86 6.20 -2.36
N ALA A 252 -23.69 7.07 -1.84
CA ALA A 252 -23.50 7.64 -0.50
C ALA A 252 -23.48 6.54 0.58
N LYS A 253 -24.37 5.56 0.47
CA LYS A 253 -24.44 4.42 1.39
C LYS A 253 -23.20 3.53 1.34
N ILE A 254 -22.62 3.29 0.16
CA ILE A 254 -21.38 2.53 0.08
C ILE A 254 -20.20 3.32 0.65
N LYS A 255 -20.09 4.63 0.35
CA LYS A 255 -19.07 5.52 0.92
C LYS A 255 -19.04 5.45 2.44
N SER A 256 -20.19 5.62 3.11
CA SER A 256 -20.29 5.58 4.58
C SER A 256 -19.87 4.22 5.19
N LYS A 257 -20.01 3.13 4.40
CA LYS A 257 -19.56 1.81 4.85
C LYS A 257 -18.06 1.59 4.67
N LEU A 258 -17.50 2.12 3.58
CA LEU A 258 -16.07 1.94 3.27
C LEU A 258 -15.18 2.53 4.37
N ILE A 259 -15.56 3.64 4.97
CA ILE A 259 -14.84 4.26 6.08
C ILE A 259 -14.65 3.30 7.25
N LYS A 260 -15.67 2.48 7.56
CA LYS A 260 -15.60 1.51 8.65
C LYS A 260 -14.61 0.38 8.42
N TYR A 261 -14.16 0.18 7.19
CA TYR A 261 -13.18 -0.85 6.83
C TYR A 261 -11.76 -0.29 6.72
N VAL A 262 -11.60 1.03 6.71
CA VAL A 262 -10.28 1.69 6.57
C VAL A 262 -9.83 2.32 7.90
N SER A 263 -10.78 2.65 8.78
CA SER A 263 -10.49 3.01 10.17
C SER A 263 -10.22 1.77 10.97
#